data_cb411970125d625650d2d8e9c8c12250
#
_entry.id   cb411970125d625650d2d8e9c8c12250
#
_cell.length_a   1.000
_cell.length_b   1.000
_cell.length_c   1.000
_cell.angle_alpha   90.00
_cell.angle_beta   90.00
_cell.angle_gamma   90.00
#
_symmetry.space_group_name_H-M   'P 1'
#
loop_
_entity.id
_entity.type
_entity.pdbx_description
1 polymer ?
#
loop_
_entity_poly.entity_id
_entity_poly.type
_entity_poly.pdbx_seq_one_letter_code
_entity_poly.pdbx_strand_id
1 'polypeptide(L)'
;MRMARHLFLFAFALGAAKGMDGATFTRYLERVTTMDPALSQSIYDSRAIMLVYRSVLGVDYEARPYALAPDACELPEVSPDGLTYRFKMRDPDLTAHDVVRSLERLRSPDIVSPNGWMMKGVASMMALDDCTVEIRLNSRCHYFPWLMAMSSAAVMKGDGSGTGPYELVKWWKNHEMVFNRRVPSPGKFDTVRFLVVDDVSTQWLMFLKGEMDFLGDVSRDNWDAVVGVDGKLDPALVAQGVELHSIPTMDTMYIGFNMRDSVVGPNRKLRQALNAAFDYPAWEHFYAGRIIPADGPIPPGIEGRLETPFQYGFDLEKAKRLIAEAGYPNGIDPSTGRRLVLTLTIGRASQDNRESGELVASFFEKIGVKLELAFQTWDAFLKSVNEGRVQLFRIGWVGDYPDAQNFLQLFHSKNKSPGPNHTDYVNPEFDAEYDLALAANTAEERNLHWIRCQEMVREDCPWIFTHFNKSNSLTRPTVGNYIPSVFSYGYEQFYEAKEVK
;
A
#
# COMPACT_ATOMS: atom_id res chain seq x y z
N MET A 1 -0.50 -13.97 41.02
CA MET A 1 -0.04 -12.78 41.74
C MET A 1 -0.11 -11.61 40.78
N ARG A 2 -1.16 -10.81 40.84
CA ARG A 2 -1.36 -9.65 39.97
C ARG A 2 -0.55 -8.49 40.51
N MET A 3 0.49 -8.08 39.80
CA MET A 3 1.18 -6.80 40.06
C MET A 3 0.39 -5.69 39.33
N ALA A 4 -0.29 -4.88 40.14
CA ALA A 4 -0.88 -3.63 39.66
C ALA A 4 0.25 -2.62 39.35
N ARG A 5 0.45 -2.28 38.09
CA ARG A 5 1.29 -1.15 37.69
C ARG A 5 0.43 0.12 37.69
N HIS A 6 0.57 0.91 38.71
CA HIS A 6 0.05 2.28 38.72
C HIS A 6 0.97 3.16 37.87
N LEU A 7 0.48 3.62 36.73
CA LEU A 7 1.10 4.72 35.99
C LEU A 7 0.78 6.03 36.73
N PHE A 8 1.80 6.68 37.29
CA PHE A 8 1.68 8.03 37.79
C PHE A 8 1.65 9.01 36.61
N LEU A 9 0.45 9.53 36.32
CA LEU A 9 0.25 10.67 35.41
C LEU A 9 0.58 11.96 36.17
N PHE A 10 1.73 12.55 35.87
CA PHE A 10 2.01 13.94 36.25
C PHE A 10 1.30 14.86 35.23
N ALA A 11 0.23 15.50 35.67
CA ALA A 11 -0.40 16.59 34.94
C ALA A 11 0.51 17.84 35.07
N PHE A 12 1.29 18.13 34.04
CA PHE A 12 1.88 19.45 33.85
C PHE A 12 1.01 20.25 32.90
N ALA A 13 0.17 21.11 33.46
CA ALA A 13 -0.45 22.17 32.72
C ALA A 13 0.58 23.29 32.48
N LEU A 14 1.24 23.26 31.33
CA LEU A 14 1.93 24.46 30.82
C LEU A 14 1.06 25.05 29.72
N GLY A 15 0.16 25.93 30.09
CA GLY A 15 -0.47 26.90 29.22
C GLY A 15 0.59 27.89 28.73
N ALA A 16 1.27 27.59 27.64
CA ALA A 16 1.94 28.63 26.87
C ALA A 16 0.86 29.30 26.00
N ALA A 17 0.48 30.56 26.37
CA ALA A 17 -0.24 31.42 25.47
C ALA A 17 0.60 31.59 24.20
N LYS A 18 0.26 30.84 23.12
CA LYS A 18 0.78 31.09 21.77
C LYS A 18 0.14 32.40 21.32
N GLY A 19 0.96 33.44 21.20
CA GLY A 19 0.61 34.61 20.39
C GLY A 19 0.24 34.12 18.97
N MET A 20 -0.46 34.96 18.22
CA MET A 20 -0.98 34.69 16.86
C MET A 20 0.13 34.36 15.84
N ASP A 21 0.93 33.33 16.08
CA ASP A 21 1.70 32.60 15.07
C ASP A 21 0.78 31.54 14.50
N GLY A 22 0.69 31.45 13.17
CA GLY A 22 -0.28 30.59 12.47
C GLY A 22 -0.26 29.13 12.93
N ALA A 23 -1.37 28.44 12.81
CA ALA A 23 -1.54 27.07 13.28
C ALA A 23 -0.54 26.13 12.59
N THR A 24 0.18 25.34 13.36
CA THR A 24 1.19 24.39 12.88
C THR A 24 0.70 22.96 13.03
N PHE A 25 0.72 22.19 11.96
CA PHE A 25 0.53 20.73 11.97
C PHE A 25 1.89 20.04 12.03
N THR A 26 2.11 19.23 13.05
CA THR A 26 3.37 18.52 13.25
C THR A 26 3.16 17.01 13.21
N ARG A 27 3.96 16.33 12.37
CA ARG A 27 4.04 14.87 12.35
C ARG A 27 5.49 14.40 12.19
N TYR A 28 5.75 13.14 12.49
CA TYR A 28 7.00 12.54 12.05
C TYR A 28 6.91 12.15 10.56
N LEU A 29 8.05 12.15 9.92
CA LEU A 29 8.25 11.58 8.59
C LEU A 29 9.61 10.89 8.59
N GLU A 30 9.74 9.78 7.88
CA GLU A 30 11.05 9.23 7.60
C GLU A 30 11.84 10.16 6.65
N ARG A 31 13.07 9.80 6.37
CA ARG A 31 13.98 10.67 5.63
C ARG A 31 13.50 10.90 4.19
N VAL A 32 13.19 12.13 3.88
CA VAL A 32 12.99 12.59 2.50
C VAL A 32 14.35 12.67 1.82
N THR A 33 14.46 12.07 0.65
CA THR A 33 15.71 12.01 -0.12
C THR A 33 15.75 13.07 -1.20
N THR A 34 14.61 13.42 -1.77
CA THR A 34 14.49 14.39 -2.87
C THR A 34 13.17 15.15 -2.82
N MET A 35 13.19 16.38 -3.36
CA MET A 35 12.00 17.15 -3.70
C MET A 35 11.75 17.18 -5.22
N ASP A 36 12.57 16.48 -6.01
CA ASP A 36 12.38 16.34 -7.44
C ASP A 36 11.37 15.21 -7.73
N PRO A 37 10.21 15.51 -8.33
CA PRO A 37 9.19 14.51 -8.64
C PRO A 37 9.72 13.34 -9.47
N ALA A 38 10.58 13.63 -10.47
CA ALA A 38 11.11 12.61 -11.36
C ALA A 38 12.06 11.61 -10.64
N LEU A 39 12.62 11.97 -9.49
CA LEU A 39 13.55 11.17 -8.70
C LEU A 39 12.94 10.56 -7.44
N SER A 40 11.66 10.80 -7.19
CA SER A 40 10.93 10.25 -6.04
C SER A 40 10.95 8.73 -6.04
N GLN A 41 11.30 8.12 -4.90
CA GLN A 41 11.37 6.65 -4.73
C GLN A 41 10.64 6.15 -3.49
N SER A 42 10.13 7.06 -2.66
CA SER A 42 9.49 6.71 -1.40
C SER A 42 8.19 7.46 -1.18
N ILE A 43 7.33 6.87 -0.33
CA ILE A 43 6.12 7.55 0.14
C ILE A 43 6.44 8.84 0.92
N TYR A 44 7.63 8.94 1.49
CA TYR A 44 8.09 10.11 2.24
C TYR A 44 8.45 11.26 1.30
N ASP A 45 9.14 10.95 0.20
CA ASP A 45 9.38 11.92 -0.88
C ASP A 45 8.03 12.40 -1.44
N SER A 46 7.10 11.47 -1.72
CA SER A 46 5.76 11.77 -2.25
C SER A 46 4.98 12.73 -1.35
N ARG A 47 5.00 12.52 -0.04
CA ARG A 47 4.34 13.42 0.93
C ARG A 47 4.89 14.84 0.90
N ALA A 48 6.21 14.98 0.86
CA ALA A 48 6.84 16.29 0.81
C ALA A 48 6.61 16.99 -0.54
N ILE A 49 6.74 16.25 -1.64
CA ILE A 49 6.53 16.73 -3.01
C ILE A 49 5.12 17.27 -3.19
N MET A 50 4.10 16.52 -2.75
CA MET A 50 2.69 16.89 -2.94
C MET A 50 2.22 18.08 -2.09
N LEU A 51 3.02 18.54 -1.13
CA LEU A 51 2.79 19.84 -0.47
C LEU A 51 3.21 21.02 -1.36
N VAL A 52 4.27 20.84 -2.16
CA VAL A 52 4.89 21.91 -2.94
C VAL A 52 4.43 21.95 -4.40
N TYR A 53 4.09 20.80 -4.95
CA TYR A 53 3.68 20.64 -6.35
C TYR A 53 2.27 20.09 -6.46
N ARG A 54 1.60 20.36 -7.58
CA ARG A 54 0.36 19.69 -8.01
C ARG A 54 0.68 18.59 -8.99
N SER A 55 0.05 17.44 -8.90
CA SER A 55 0.12 16.42 -9.95
C SER A 55 -0.79 16.80 -11.13
N VAL A 56 -0.60 16.14 -12.27
CA VAL A 56 -1.47 16.33 -13.44
C VAL A 56 -2.92 16.10 -13.05
N LEU A 57 -3.19 15.00 -12.31
CA LEU A 57 -4.47 14.70 -11.68
C LEU A 57 -4.29 14.52 -10.18
N GLY A 58 -5.38 14.63 -9.43
CA GLY A 58 -5.45 14.31 -8.01
C GLY A 58 -6.23 13.01 -7.75
N VAL A 59 -6.33 12.66 -6.48
CA VAL A 59 -7.17 11.57 -5.98
C VAL A 59 -8.27 12.17 -5.10
N ASP A 60 -9.51 11.74 -5.30
CA ASP A 60 -10.59 11.98 -4.36
C ASP A 60 -10.39 11.06 -3.15
N TYR A 61 -9.87 11.63 -2.06
CA TYR A 61 -9.53 10.86 -0.87
C TYR A 61 -10.74 10.44 -0.03
N GLU A 62 -11.92 11.02 -0.29
CA GLU A 62 -13.17 10.65 0.36
C GLU A 62 -13.89 9.50 -0.35
N ALA A 63 -13.72 9.38 -1.67
CA ALA A 63 -14.43 8.39 -2.47
C ALA A 63 -14.02 6.94 -2.15
N ARG A 64 -15.04 6.06 -2.08
CA ARG A 64 -14.87 4.61 -2.02
C ARG A 64 -15.88 3.94 -2.97
N PRO A 65 -15.46 3.16 -3.97
CA PRO A 65 -14.05 2.93 -4.38
C PRO A 65 -13.29 4.23 -4.67
N TYR A 66 -11.96 4.16 -4.63
CA TYR A 66 -11.11 5.31 -4.93
C TYR A 66 -11.44 5.90 -6.30
N ALA A 67 -11.40 7.22 -6.42
CA ALA A 67 -11.67 7.93 -7.65
C ALA A 67 -10.61 9.00 -7.93
N LEU A 68 -10.45 9.35 -9.20
CA LEU A 68 -9.60 10.46 -9.61
C LEU A 68 -10.33 11.79 -9.41
N ALA A 69 -9.57 12.82 -9.12
CA ALA A 69 -10.04 14.19 -9.02
C ALA A 69 -9.19 15.12 -9.91
N PRO A 70 -9.72 16.27 -10.34
CA PRO A 70 -8.91 17.32 -10.95
C PRO A 70 -7.84 17.84 -9.97
N ASP A 71 -6.63 18.18 -10.50
CA ASP A 71 -5.59 18.90 -9.74
C ASP A 71 -4.95 20.00 -10.61
N ALA A 72 -3.77 19.81 -11.20
CA ALA A 72 -3.22 20.77 -12.17
C ALA A 72 -4.07 20.83 -13.43
N CYS A 73 -4.68 19.72 -13.82
CA CYS A 73 -5.60 19.59 -14.96
C CYS A 73 -6.98 19.13 -14.53
N GLU A 74 -7.97 19.38 -15.40
CA GLU A 74 -9.27 18.69 -15.35
C GLU A 74 -9.11 17.22 -15.72
N LEU A 75 -10.12 16.38 -15.38
CA LEU A 75 -10.15 14.99 -15.83
C LEU A 75 -10.08 14.92 -17.37
N PRO A 76 -9.34 13.98 -17.95
CA PRO A 76 -9.07 13.98 -19.37
C PRO A 76 -10.29 13.62 -20.22
N GLU A 77 -10.38 14.25 -21.39
CA GLU A 77 -11.19 13.75 -22.50
C GLU A 77 -10.44 12.58 -23.15
N VAL A 78 -11.08 11.41 -23.23
CA VAL A 78 -10.46 10.20 -23.81
C VAL A 78 -11.09 9.90 -25.15
N SER A 79 -10.27 9.64 -26.18
CA SER A 79 -10.74 9.26 -27.51
C SER A 79 -11.50 7.90 -27.47
N PRO A 80 -12.42 7.63 -28.41
CA PRO A 80 -13.19 6.40 -28.44
C PRO A 80 -12.35 5.11 -28.52
N ASP A 81 -11.16 5.20 -29.13
CA ASP A 81 -10.19 4.09 -29.20
C ASP A 81 -9.39 3.91 -27.89
N GLY A 82 -9.55 4.82 -26.91
CA GLY A 82 -8.85 4.80 -25.63
C GLY A 82 -7.35 5.07 -25.73
N LEU A 83 -6.88 5.62 -26.84
CA LEU A 83 -5.45 5.85 -27.08
C LEU A 83 -5.01 7.30 -26.86
N THR A 84 -5.92 8.27 -26.96
CA THR A 84 -5.59 9.68 -26.86
C THR A 84 -6.28 10.31 -25.65
N TYR A 85 -5.50 10.93 -24.80
CA TYR A 85 -5.93 11.64 -23.61
C TYR A 85 -5.65 13.12 -23.78
N ARG A 86 -6.67 13.98 -23.59
CA ARG A 86 -6.55 15.44 -23.62
C ARG A 86 -6.85 16.00 -22.25
N PHE A 87 -5.86 16.66 -21.66
CA PHE A 87 -5.93 17.29 -20.35
C PHE A 87 -6.01 18.80 -20.54
N LYS A 88 -7.05 19.43 -19.97
CA LYS A 88 -7.17 20.89 -19.93
C LYS A 88 -6.57 21.41 -18.63
N MET A 89 -5.73 22.43 -18.73
CA MET A 89 -5.15 23.08 -17.56
C MET A 89 -6.26 23.68 -16.70
N ARG A 90 -6.14 23.48 -15.41
CA ARG A 90 -7.00 24.04 -14.38
C ARG A 90 -6.26 25.05 -13.50
N ASP A 91 -5.01 24.76 -13.17
CA ASP A 91 -4.15 25.66 -12.40
C ASP A 91 -3.71 26.85 -13.30
N PRO A 92 -4.12 28.11 -12.97
CA PRO A 92 -3.79 29.26 -13.82
C PRO A 92 -2.32 29.64 -13.81
N ASP A 93 -1.55 29.12 -12.85
CA ASP A 93 -0.12 29.39 -12.70
C ASP A 93 0.76 28.38 -13.44
N LEU A 94 0.16 27.36 -14.08
CA LEU A 94 0.82 26.33 -14.87
C LEU A 94 0.37 26.37 -16.33
N THR A 95 1.27 25.98 -17.23
CA THR A 95 0.97 25.82 -18.64
C THR A 95 1.07 24.34 -19.07
N ALA A 96 0.47 24.01 -20.21
CA ALA A 96 0.59 22.70 -20.82
C ALA A 96 2.07 22.34 -21.13
N HIS A 97 2.90 23.36 -21.43
CA HIS A 97 4.34 23.19 -21.63
C HIS A 97 5.06 22.75 -20.33
N ASP A 98 4.60 23.23 -19.15
CA ASP A 98 5.14 22.80 -17.86
C ASP A 98 4.85 21.33 -17.60
N VAL A 99 3.62 20.87 -17.91
CA VAL A 99 3.22 19.47 -17.82
C VAL A 99 4.09 18.59 -18.71
N VAL A 100 4.18 18.93 -20.02
CA VAL A 100 4.98 18.17 -20.97
C VAL A 100 6.44 18.09 -20.52
N ARG A 101 7.03 19.22 -20.13
CA ARG A 101 8.42 19.26 -19.64
C ARG A 101 8.59 18.37 -18.40
N SER A 102 7.68 18.41 -17.45
CA SER A 102 7.78 17.63 -16.22
C SER A 102 7.68 16.13 -16.49
N LEU A 103 6.75 15.70 -17.34
CA LEU A 103 6.60 14.31 -17.72
C LEU A 103 7.73 13.79 -18.62
N GLU A 104 8.28 14.62 -19.52
CA GLU A 104 9.46 14.26 -20.33
C GLU A 104 10.68 13.95 -19.47
N ARG A 105 10.81 14.54 -18.29
CA ARG A 105 11.88 14.23 -17.32
C ARG A 105 11.87 12.77 -16.87
N LEU A 106 10.68 12.14 -16.81
CA LEU A 106 10.54 10.73 -16.41
C LEU A 106 11.21 9.77 -17.39
N ARG A 107 11.32 10.14 -18.67
CA ARG A 107 11.94 9.32 -19.72
C ARG A 107 13.27 9.86 -20.23
N SER A 108 13.76 10.94 -19.62
CA SER A 108 15.04 11.53 -19.99
C SER A 108 16.22 10.61 -19.67
N PRO A 109 17.11 10.31 -20.63
CA PRO A 109 18.30 9.52 -20.38
C PRO A 109 19.29 10.22 -19.44
N ASP A 110 19.21 11.55 -19.32
CA ASP A 110 20.10 12.34 -18.46
C ASP A 110 19.68 12.29 -16.99
N ILE A 111 18.39 12.06 -16.72
CA ILE A 111 17.83 12.00 -15.34
C ILE A 111 17.83 10.58 -14.80
N VAL A 112 17.64 9.58 -15.68
CA VAL A 112 17.54 8.14 -15.28
C VAL A 112 16.51 7.95 -14.19
N SER A 113 15.29 8.43 -14.43
CA SER A 113 14.20 8.38 -13.45
C SER A 113 13.84 6.95 -13.07
N PRO A 114 13.73 6.62 -11.77
CA PRO A 114 13.20 5.32 -11.32
C PRO A 114 11.74 5.12 -11.74
N ASN A 115 11.02 6.20 -12.07
CA ASN A 115 9.62 6.21 -12.47
C ASN A 115 9.43 6.25 -13.99
N GLY A 116 10.50 6.08 -14.78
CA GLY A 116 10.44 6.06 -16.26
C GLY A 116 9.50 5.00 -16.83
N TRP A 117 9.19 3.94 -16.06
CA TRP A 117 8.24 2.90 -16.43
C TRP A 117 6.83 3.44 -16.69
N MET A 118 6.41 4.53 -16.01
CA MET A 118 5.11 5.19 -16.20
C MET A 118 4.91 5.68 -17.64
N MET A 119 5.99 6.01 -18.32
CA MET A 119 5.97 6.56 -19.68
C MET A 119 6.20 5.52 -20.77
N LYS A 120 6.43 4.25 -20.45
CA LYS A 120 6.73 3.19 -21.45
C LYS A 120 5.63 3.02 -22.51
N GLY A 121 4.37 3.22 -22.11
CA GLY A 121 3.21 3.14 -22.98
C GLY A 121 2.92 4.38 -23.81
N VAL A 122 3.65 5.50 -23.59
CA VAL A 122 3.39 6.79 -24.24
C VAL A 122 4.07 6.85 -25.61
N ALA A 123 3.26 6.96 -26.67
CA ALA A 123 3.71 7.13 -28.06
C ALA A 123 4.18 8.56 -28.33
N SER A 124 3.36 9.54 -27.92
CA SER A 124 3.67 10.96 -28.08
C SER A 124 3.02 11.78 -26.97
N MET A 125 3.59 12.93 -26.70
CA MET A 125 3.09 13.89 -25.73
C MET A 125 3.42 15.30 -26.22
N MET A 126 2.42 16.20 -26.23
CA MET A 126 2.62 17.56 -26.72
C MET A 126 1.65 18.54 -26.05
N ALA A 127 2.08 19.78 -25.92
CA ALA A 127 1.21 20.91 -25.67
C ALA A 127 0.59 21.34 -27.00
N LEU A 128 -0.73 21.31 -27.13
CA LEU A 128 -1.44 21.81 -28.31
C LEU A 128 -1.49 23.35 -28.31
N ASP A 129 -1.62 23.90 -27.12
CA ASP A 129 -1.59 25.30 -26.75
C ASP A 129 -1.16 25.45 -25.30
N ASP A 130 -1.21 26.66 -24.72
CA ASP A 130 -0.83 26.90 -23.32
C ASP A 130 -1.76 26.19 -22.32
N CYS A 131 -2.97 25.79 -22.74
CA CYS A 131 -4.01 25.25 -21.88
C CYS A 131 -4.32 23.77 -22.10
N THR A 132 -3.76 23.12 -23.13
CA THR A 132 -4.16 21.76 -23.53
C THR A 132 -2.95 20.87 -23.76
N VAL A 133 -2.87 19.76 -22.99
CA VAL A 133 -1.89 18.69 -23.21
C VAL A 133 -2.58 17.52 -23.91
N GLU A 134 -1.97 17.01 -24.96
CA GLU A 134 -2.38 15.76 -25.59
C GLU A 134 -1.32 14.69 -25.37
N ILE A 135 -1.75 13.54 -24.83
CA ILE A 135 -0.90 12.35 -24.63
C ILE A 135 -1.52 11.19 -25.39
N ARG A 136 -0.74 10.57 -26.29
CA ARG A 136 -1.14 9.42 -27.05
C ARG A 136 -0.38 8.19 -26.58
N LEU A 137 -1.10 7.08 -26.37
CA LEU A 137 -0.56 5.80 -25.95
C LEU A 137 -0.35 4.86 -27.14
N ASN A 138 0.57 3.92 -27.02
CA ASN A 138 0.82 2.84 -27.99
C ASN A 138 -0.28 1.76 -27.97
N SER A 139 -0.89 1.56 -26.80
CA SER A 139 -1.99 0.62 -26.57
C SER A 139 -2.90 1.17 -25.48
N ARG A 140 -4.14 0.68 -25.42
CA ARG A 140 -5.10 1.07 -24.40
C ARG A 140 -4.54 0.76 -22.99
N CYS A 141 -4.69 1.73 -22.08
CA CYS A 141 -4.23 1.61 -20.70
C CYS A 141 -5.24 2.31 -19.77
N HIS A 142 -6.17 1.55 -19.20
CA HIS A 142 -7.24 2.11 -18.36
C HIS A 142 -6.73 2.78 -17.09
N TYR A 143 -5.62 2.31 -16.55
CA TYR A 143 -5.00 2.88 -15.35
C TYR A 143 -4.05 4.05 -15.63
N PHE A 144 -3.85 4.44 -16.91
CA PHE A 144 -2.97 5.56 -17.27
C PHE A 144 -3.33 6.87 -16.53
N PRO A 145 -4.61 7.25 -16.36
CA PRO A 145 -4.95 8.43 -15.58
C PRO A 145 -4.50 8.35 -14.11
N TRP A 146 -4.45 7.15 -13.51
CA TRP A 146 -3.91 6.98 -12.15
C TRP A 146 -2.40 7.27 -12.08
N LEU A 147 -1.65 6.94 -13.12
CA LEU A 147 -0.24 7.31 -13.19
C LEU A 147 -0.06 8.84 -13.18
N MET A 148 -1.00 9.58 -13.75
CA MET A 148 -1.00 11.04 -13.76
C MET A 148 -1.35 11.66 -12.40
N ALA A 149 -1.87 10.87 -11.46
CA ALA A 149 -2.13 11.29 -10.08
C ALA A 149 -0.97 10.95 -9.11
N MET A 150 0.06 10.24 -9.56
CA MET A 150 1.23 9.94 -8.73
C MET A 150 2.10 11.18 -8.52
N SER A 151 2.80 11.23 -7.40
CA SER A 151 3.74 12.32 -7.09
C SER A 151 4.86 12.49 -8.13
N SER A 152 5.22 11.41 -8.82
CA SER A 152 6.18 11.45 -9.92
C SER A 152 5.66 12.18 -11.16
N ALA A 153 4.34 12.32 -11.31
CA ALA A 153 3.69 13.13 -12.34
C ALA A 153 3.40 14.58 -11.87
N ALA A 154 3.99 14.99 -10.75
CA ALA A 154 3.86 16.36 -10.28
C ALA A 154 4.55 17.36 -11.21
N VAL A 155 3.90 18.52 -11.39
CA VAL A 155 4.25 19.51 -12.40
C VAL A 155 5.12 20.59 -11.77
N MET A 156 6.29 20.82 -12.37
CA MET A 156 7.23 21.88 -12.00
C MET A 156 7.20 23.00 -13.04
N LYS A 157 7.23 24.25 -12.60
CA LYS A 157 7.48 25.41 -13.49
C LYS A 157 8.88 25.35 -14.09
N GLY A 158 9.13 26.15 -15.11
CA GLY A 158 10.43 26.23 -15.77
C GLY A 158 11.59 26.61 -14.86
N ASP A 159 11.33 27.35 -13.79
CA ASP A 159 12.28 27.74 -12.75
C ASP A 159 12.45 26.69 -11.63
N GLY A 160 11.75 25.56 -11.71
CA GLY A 160 11.75 24.50 -10.70
C GLY A 160 10.76 24.72 -9.55
N SER A 161 10.04 25.86 -9.51
CA SER A 161 9.04 26.10 -8.49
C SER A 161 7.76 25.29 -8.74
N GLY A 162 6.96 25.10 -7.67
CA GLY A 162 5.67 24.43 -7.73
C GLY A 162 4.52 25.40 -7.45
N THR A 163 3.29 24.93 -7.68
CA THR A 163 2.03 25.66 -7.41
C THR A 163 1.20 24.97 -6.34
N GLY A 164 1.80 24.00 -5.63
CA GLY A 164 1.14 23.32 -4.51
C GLY A 164 0.76 24.28 -3.38
N PRO A 165 -0.06 23.79 -2.43
CA PRO A 165 -0.64 24.63 -1.38
C PRO A 165 0.38 25.21 -0.39
N TYR A 166 1.56 24.62 -0.31
CA TYR A 166 2.64 25.04 0.57
C TYR A 166 3.94 25.30 -0.21
N GLU A 167 4.85 26.03 0.43
CA GLU A 167 6.23 26.19 -0.01
C GLU A 167 7.19 25.67 1.04
N LEU A 168 8.27 25.01 0.60
CA LEU A 168 9.34 24.56 1.47
C LEU A 168 10.18 25.73 1.93
N VAL A 169 10.16 26.06 3.22
CA VAL A 169 10.92 27.19 3.79
C VAL A 169 12.16 26.74 4.55
N LYS A 170 12.20 25.47 4.99
CA LYS A 170 13.35 24.92 5.68
C LYS A 170 13.48 23.43 5.41
N TRP A 171 14.68 23.00 5.08
CA TRP A 171 15.06 21.59 5.03
C TRP A 171 16.37 21.38 5.76
N TRP A 172 16.27 20.97 7.01
CA TRP A 172 17.41 20.52 7.78
C TRP A 172 17.49 19.00 7.73
N LYS A 173 18.36 18.50 6.84
CA LYS A 173 18.46 17.06 6.54
C LYS A 173 18.63 16.24 7.82
N ASN A 174 17.88 15.14 7.89
CA ASN A 174 17.81 14.20 9.03
C ASN A 174 17.23 14.80 10.33
N HIS A 175 16.64 15.99 10.31
CA HIS A 175 16.02 16.61 11.48
C HIS A 175 14.59 17.06 11.23
N GLU A 176 14.40 18.01 10.32
CA GLU A 176 13.05 18.52 10.05
C GLU A 176 12.93 19.15 8.67
N MET A 177 11.68 19.18 8.17
CA MET A 177 11.26 20.02 7.06
C MET A 177 10.11 20.90 7.52
N VAL A 178 10.09 22.16 7.06
CA VAL A 178 9.03 23.13 7.39
C VAL A 178 8.49 23.69 6.08
N PHE A 179 7.17 23.68 5.98
CA PHE A 179 6.43 24.16 4.82
C PHE A 179 5.43 25.23 5.29
N ASN A 180 5.43 26.37 4.64
CA ASN A 180 4.45 27.42 4.90
C ASN A 180 3.38 27.44 3.82
N ARG A 181 2.14 27.68 4.21
CA ARG A 181 1.01 27.81 3.29
C ARG A 181 1.21 29.05 2.41
N ARG A 182 1.08 28.90 1.10
CA ARG A 182 1.28 29.99 0.13
C ARG A 182 0.20 31.06 0.22
N VAL A 183 -1.05 30.63 0.37
CA VAL A 183 -2.20 31.53 0.49
C VAL A 183 -2.89 31.23 1.81
N PRO A 184 -2.95 32.22 2.73
CA PRO A 184 -3.63 32.05 4.01
C PRO A 184 -5.06 31.54 3.81
N SER A 185 -5.48 30.57 4.63
CA SER A 185 -6.82 30.00 4.59
C SER A 185 -7.35 29.86 6.02
N PRO A 186 -8.37 30.63 6.41
CA PRO A 186 -8.92 30.61 7.76
C PRO A 186 -9.32 29.19 8.19
N GLY A 187 -8.96 28.82 9.41
CA GLY A 187 -9.26 27.51 9.97
C GLY A 187 -8.40 26.37 9.44
N LYS A 188 -7.40 26.65 8.61
CA LYS A 188 -6.44 25.66 8.11
C LYS A 188 -5.07 25.86 8.77
N PHE A 189 -4.20 24.83 8.69
CA PHE A 189 -2.83 24.96 9.17
C PHE A 189 -2.01 25.85 8.25
N ASP A 190 -1.34 26.86 8.82
CA ASP A 190 -0.46 27.79 8.09
C ASP A 190 0.92 27.16 7.88
N THR A 191 1.32 26.28 8.78
CA THR A 191 2.62 25.60 8.72
C THR A 191 2.41 24.09 8.83
N VAL A 192 3.12 23.33 7.98
CA VAL A 192 3.29 21.87 8.10
C VAL A 192 4.74 21.61 8.48
N ARG A 193 4.96 20.83 9.53
CA ARG A 193 6.27 20.48 10.04
C ARG A 193 6.45 18.97 10.05
N PHE A 194 7.44 18.49 9.33
CA PHE A 194 7.85 17.09 9.35
C PHE A 194 9.10 16.91 10.20
N LEU A 195 9.03 16.07 11.21
CA LEU A 195 10.15 15.73 12.08
C LEU A 195 10.73 14.38 11.68
N VAL A 196 12.06 14.29 11.60
CA VAL A 196 12.73 13.01 11.38
C VAL A 196 13.00 12.37 12.73
N VAL A 197 12.25 11.32 13.05
CA VAL A 197 12.36 10.57 14.32
C VAL A 197 12.33 9.08 13.98
N ASP A 198 13.48 8.43 14.01
CA ASP A 198 13.61 7.03 13.57
C ASP A 198 13.06 6.01 14.61
N ASP A 199 13.10 6.38 15.89
CA ASP A 199 12.67 5.49 16.98
C ASP A 199 11.16 5.60 17.25
N VAL A 200 10.44 4.51 17.04
CA VAL A 200 8.97 4.46 17.18
C VAL A 200 8.48 4.69 18.61
N SER A 201 9.30 4.34 19.62
CA SER A 201 8.93 4.61 21.02
C SER A 201 9.05 6.09 21.33
N THR A 202 10.05 6.75 20.75
CA THR A 202 10.20 8.22 20.83
C THR A 202 9.04 8.92 20.13
N GLN A 203 8.62 8.48 18.93
CA GLN A 203 7.44 9.02 18.23
C GLN A 203 6.18 8.92 19.11
N TRP A 204 5.96 7.76 19.75
CA TRP A 204 4.86 7.55 20.66
C TRP A 204 4.91 8.51 21.86
N LEU A 205 6.06 8.65 22.50
CA LEU A 205 6.22 9.58 23.64
C LEU A 205 6.02 11.04 23.24
N MET A 206 6.49 11.45 22.07
CA MET A 206 6.28 12.80 21.54
C MET A 206 4.80 13.06 21.25
N PHE A 207 4.09 12.07 20.70
CA PHE A 207 2.63 12.16 20.51
C PHE A 207 1.91 12.30 21.84
N LEU A 208 2.22 11.51 22.86
CA LEU A 208 1.62 11.60 24.19
C LEU A 208 1.87 12.96 24.85
N LYS A 209 3.04 13.56 24.66
CA LYS A 209 3.39 14.89 25.19
C LYS A 209 2.73 16.05 24.42
N GLY A 210 2.09 15.79 23.27
CA GLY A 210 1.53 16.82 22.42
C GLY A 210 2.54 17.57 21.55
N GLU A 211 3.72 16.98 21.34
CA GLU A 211 4.74 17.51 20.45
C GLU A 211 4.46 17.17 18.98
N MET A 212 3.53 16.25 18.74
CA MET A 212 3.00 15.87 17.43
C MET A 212 1.48 15.89 17.43
N ASP A 213 0.88 16.30 16.31
CA ASP A 213 -0.56 16.30 16.10
C ASP A 213 -1.08 14.99 15.51
N PHE A 214 -0.19 14.21 14.91
CA PHE A 214 -0.51 12.99 14.18
C PHE A 214 0.55 11.92 14.41
N LEU A 215 0.10 10.69 14.66
CA LEU A 215 0.93 9.47 14.65
C LEU A 215 0.45 8.56 13.53
N GLY A 216 1.31 8.26 12.56
CA GLY A 216 0.94 7.58 11.31
C GLY A 216 0.71 6.08 11.45
N ASP A 217 1.33 5.45 12.44
CA ASP A 217 1.10 4.05 12.78
C ASP A 217 1.43 3.81 14.26
N VAL A 218 0.67 2.93 14.88
CA VAL A 218 0.91 2.49 16.27
C VAL A 218 1.70 1.20 16.22
N SER A 219 2.91 1.21 16.78
CA SER A 219 3.73 -0.01 16.82
C SER A 219 3.04 -1.14 17.61
N ARG A 220 3.40 -2.38 17.29
CA ARG A 220 2.89 -3.56 18.01
C ARG A 220 3.12 -3.47 19.52
N ASP A 221 4.30 -2.99 19.92
CA ASP A 221 4.68 -2.90 21.33
C ASP A 221 3.84 -1.87 22.11
N ASN A 222 3.32 -0.86 21.42
CA ASN A 222 2.48 0.19 22.01
C ASN A 222 0.98 -0.08 21.83
N TRP A 223 0.60 -1.10 21.02
CA TRP A 223 -0.79 -1.34 20.66
C TRP A 223 -1.68 -1.59 21.88
N ASP A 224 -1.24 -2.41 22.83
CA ASP A 224 -2.01 -2.70 24.05
C ASP A 224 -2.18 -1.48 24.98
N ALA A 225 -1.34 -0.46 24.83
CA ALA A 225 -1.48 0.83 25.53
C ALA A 225 -2.40 1.82 24.79
N VAL A 226 -2.78 1.51 23.56
CA VAL A 226 -3.62 2.36 22.70
C VAL A 226 -5.01 1.78 22.56
N VAL A 227 -5.11 0.46 22.40
CA VAL A 227 -6.36 -0.24 22.12
C VAL A 227 -6.56 -1.35 23.13
N GLY A 228 -7.70 -1.33 23.79
CA GLY A 228 -8.08 -2.38 24.72
C GLY A 228 -8.41 -3.70 24.01
N VAL A 229 -8.59 -4.76 24.80
CA VAL A 229 -8.97 -6.10 24.31
C VAL A 229 -10.32 -6.14 23.57
N ASP A 230 -11.14 -5.11 23.76
CA ASP A 230 -12.42 -4.90 23.07
C ASP A 230 -12.27 -4.16 21.72
N GLY A 231 -11.05 -3.86 21.30
CA GLY A 231 -10.75 -3.16 20.05
C GLY A 231 -11.02 -1.65 20.09
N LYS A 232 -11.29 -1.07 21.27
CA LYS A 232 -11.55 0.37 21.43
C LYS A 232 -10.32 1.11 21.93
N LEU A 233 -10.25 2.38 21.56
CA LEU A 233 -9.22 3.29 22.05
C LEU A 233 -9.25 3.39 23.58
N ASP A 234 -8.06 3.42 24.20
CA ASP A 234 -7.91 3.56 25.66
C ASP A 234 -8.69 4.79 26.17
N PRO A 235 -9.50 4.63 27.25
CA PRO A 235 -10.32 5.73 27.78
C PRO A 235 -9.53 6.99 28.16
N ALA A 236 -8.26 6.87 28.58
CA ALA A 236 -7.42 8.02 28.89
C ALA A 236 -7.02 8.82 27.64
N LEU A 237 -6.87 8.17 26.48
CA LEU A 237 -6.66 8.85 25.21
C LEU A 237 -7.95 9.48 24.69
N VAL A 238 -9.08 8.78 24.83
CA VAL A 238 -10.41 9.32 24.50
C VAL A 238 -10.70 10.60 25.31
N ALA A 239 -10.39 10.58 26.61
CA ALA A 239 -10.56 11.75 27.47
C ALA A 239 -9.68 12.94 27.07
N GLN A 240 -8.59 12.72 26.35
CA GLN A 240 -7.73 13.75 25.76
C GLN A 240 -8.22 14.19 24.37
N GLY A 241 -9.33 13.65 23.87
CA GLY A 241 -9.85 13.93 22.53
C GLY A 241 -9.03 13.33 21.39
N VAL A 242 -8.20 12.30 21.68
CA VAL A 242 -7.48 11.54 20.65
C VAL A 242 -8.46 10.66 19.89
N GLU A 243 -8.30 10.59 18.58
CA GLU A 243 -9.09 9.71 17.71
C GLU A 243 -8.18 8.64 17.07
N LEU A 244 -8.68 7.40 17.03
CA LEU A 244 -8.05 6.28 16.30
C LEU A 244 -8.74 6.11 14.96
N HIS A 245 -7.94 6.10 13.90
CA HIS A 245 -8.38 5.87 12.54
C HIS A 245 -7.76 4.57 12.02
N SER A 246 -8.62 3.61 11.65
CA SER A 246 -8.18 2.31 11.13
C SER A 246 -8.80 2.06 9.77
N ILE A 247 -7.96 1.96 8.73
CA ILE A 247 -8.39 1.68 7.35
C ILE A 247 -7.56 0.57 6.73
N PRO A 248 -8.13 -0.22 5.80
CA PRO A 248 -7.33 -1.12 4.98
C PRO A 248 -6.30 -0.32 4.18
N THR A 249 -5.08 -0.86 4.09
CA THR A 249 -4.06 -0.35 3.18
C THR A 249 -4.24 -0.98 1.79
N MET A 250 -3.59 -0.40 0.79
CA MET A 250 -3.64 -0.91 -0.58
C MET A 250 -2.48 -1.89 -0.80
N ASP A 251 -2.45 -2.95 0.03
CA ASP A 251 -1.45 -4.00 -0.05
C ASP A 251 -2.09 -5.40 0.09
N THR A 252 -1.35 -6.41 -0.30
CA THR A 252 -1.70 -7.81 -0.07
C THR A 252 -0.48 -8.58 0.41
N MET A 253 -0.64 -9.30 1.51
CA MET A 253 0.39 -10.15 2.09
C MET A 253 0.07 -11.60 1.80
N TYR A 254 1.07 -12.38 1.37
CA TYR A 254 0.85 -13.74 0.96
C TYR A 254 2.06 -14.66 1.20
N ILE A 255 1.78 -15.97 1.23
CA ILE A 255 2.80 -17.00 1.09
C ILE A 255 2.67 -17.57 -0.32
N GLY A 256 3.67 -17.29 -1.16
CA GLY A 256 3.73 -17.77 -2.54
C GLY A 256 4.26 -19.21 -2.63
N PHE A 257 3.69 -20.01 -3.52
CA PHE A 257 4.20 -21.30 -3.91
C PHE A 257 5.06 -21.17 -5.15
N ASN A 258 6.28 -21.69 -5.13
CA ASN A 258 7.12 -21.73 -6.33
C ASN A 258 6.58 -22.78 -7.29
N MET A 259 6.01 -22.37 -8.43
CA MET A 259 5.47 -23.30 -9.43
C MET A 259 6.52 -24.13 -10.15
N ARG A 260 7.82 -23.79 -10.01
CA ARG A 260 8.94 -24.60 -10.49
C ARG A 260 9.33 -25.73 -9.53
N ASP A 261 8.88 -25.69 -8.29
CA ASP A 261 9.14 -26.76 -7.31
C ASP A 261 8.38 -28.02 -7.67
N SER A 262 9.05 -29.18 -7.59
CA SER A 262 8.49 -30.45 -8.00
C SER A 262 7.39 -31.00 -7.10
N VAL A 263 7.25 -30.49 -5.88
CA VAL A 263 6.24 -30.93 -4.89
C VAL A 263 5.02 -30.03 -4.93
N VAL A 264 5.20 -28.72 -4.73
CA VAL A 264 4.08 -27.79 -4.61
C VAL A 264 3.59 -27.28 -5.97
N GLY A 265 4.48 -27.16 -6.98
CA GLY A 265 4.14 -26.61 -8.30
C GLY A 265 3.04 -27.43 -9.01
N PRO A 266 3.23 -28.71 -9.31
CA PRO A 266 2.23 -29.51 -10.02
C PRO A 266 1.02 -29.92 -9.16
N ASN A 267 1.10 -29.82 -7.84
CA ASN A 267 0.09 -30.37 -6.91
C ASN A 267 -0.89 -29.31 -6.43
N ARG A 268 -1.90 -28.97 -7.25
CA ARG A 268 -2.95 -28.02 -6.89
C ARG A 268 -3.70 -28.43 -5.61
N LYS A 269 -3.99 -29.72 -5.41
CA LYS A 269 -4.68 -30.20 -4.21
C LYS A 269 -3.87 -29.94 -2.94
N LEU A 270 -2.55 -30.05 -3.00
CA LEU A 270 -1.67 -29.71 -1.88
C LEU A 270 -1.79 -28.20 -1.54
N ARG A 271 -1.74 -27.32 -2.56
CA ARG A 271 -1.89 -25.88 -2.33
C ARG A 271 -3.24 -25.51 -1.77
N GLN A 272 -4.33 -26.14 -2.24
CA GLN A 272 -5.68 -26.00 -1.70
C GLN A 272 -5.77 -26.49 -0.24
N ALA A 273 -5.12 -27.62 0.08
CA ALA A 273 -5.08 -28.15 1.44
C ALA A 273 -4.38 -27.19 2.42
N LEU A 274 -3.25 -26.60 2.00
CA LEU A 274 -2.51 -25.63 2.82
C LEU A 274 -3.29 -24.33 3.02
N ASN A 275 -4.05 -23.86 2.02
CA ASN A 275 -4.98 -22.74 2.18
C ASN A 275 -6.08 -23.08 3.20
N ALA A 276 -6.73 -24.23 3.07
CA ALA A 276 -7.80 -24.64 3.98
C ALA A 276 -7.29 -24.93 5.41
N ALA A 277 -6.00 -25.20 5.59
CA ALA A 277 -5.37 -25.37 6.90
C ALA A 277 -4.96 -24.03 7.56
N PHE A 278 -4.93 -22.92 6.81
CA PHE A 278 -4.50 -21.63 7.32
C PHE A 278 -5.58 -21.04 8.25
N ASP A 279 -5.28 -20.99 9.55
CA ASP A 279 -6.21 -20.59 10.62
C ASP A 279 -6.30 -19.06 10.71
N TYR A 280 -7.19 -18.45 9.89
CA TYR A 280 -7.39 -17.01 9.84
C TYR A 280 -7.81 -16.38 11.17
N PRO A 281 -8.71 -16.98 11.99
CA PRO A 281 -9.00 -16.47 13.32
C PRO A 281 -7.78 -16.39 14.24
N ALA A 282 -6.93 -17.42 14.26
CA ALA A 282 -5.70 -17.41 15.04
C ALA A 282 -4.68 -16.41 14.49
N TRP A 283 -4.64 -16.24 13.16
CA TRP A 283 -3.78 -15.25 12.48
C TRP A 283 -4.20 -13.81 12.82
N GLU A 284 -5.49 -13.50 12.76
CA GLU A 284 -6.04 -12.20 13.14
C GLU A 284 -5.80 -11.88 14.62
N HIS A 285 -5.97 -12.88 15.48
CA HIS A 285 -5.67 -12.76 16.92
C HIS A 285 -4.20 -12.45 17.18
N PHE A 286 -3.28 -13.12 16.47
CA PHE A 286 -1.83 -12.86 16.56
C PHE A 286 -1.50 -11.40 16.20
N TYR A 287 -2.19 -10.82 15.23
CA TYR A 287 -2.02 -9.42 14.84
C TYR A 287 -2.89 -8.43 15.63
N ALA A 288 -3.61 -8.90 16.67
CA ALA A 288 -4.47 -8.08 17.53
C ALA A 288 -5.47 -7.21 16.73
N GLY A 289 -6.09 -7.77 15.67
CA GLY A 289 -7.07 -7.07 14.84
C GLY A 289 -6.51 -5.99 13.90
N ARG A 290 -5.17 -5.85 13.79
CA ARG A 290 -4.51 -4.86 12.93
C ARG A 290 -4.42 -5.27 11.46
N ILE A 291 -5.04 -6.36 11.09
CA ILE A 291 -5.10 -6.88 9.72
C ILE A 291 -6.54 -7.19 9.33
N ILE A 292 -6.75 -7.49 8.06
CA ILE A 292 -7.98 -8.06 7.51
C ILE A 292 -7.59 -9.40 6.89
N PRO A 293 -8.17 -10.53 7.30
CA PRO A 293 -7.97 -11.82 6.63
C PRO A 293 -8.23 -11.70 5.12
N ALA A 294 -7.29 -12.19 4.31
CA ALA A 294 -7.43 -12.07 2.87
C ALA A 294 -8.23 -13.24 2.29
N ASP A 295 -9.18 -12.93 1.42
CA ASP A 295 -10.02 -13.88 0.70
C ASP A 295 -9.64 -13.99 -0.79
N GLY A 296 -8.63 -13.25 -1.21
CA GLY A 296 -8.11 -13.21 -2.56
C GLY A 296 -6.95 -12.21 -2.70
N PRO A 297 -6.49 -11.94 -3.92
CA PRO A 297 -5.31 -11.10 -4.14
C PRO A 297 -5.57 -9.59 -4.05
N ILE A 298 -6.83 -9.13 -4.19
CA ILE A 298 -7.17 -7.71 -4.30
C ILE A 298 -7.67 -7.19 -2.96
N PRO A 299 -7.06 -6.12 -2.39
CA PRO A 299 -7.50 -5.56 -1.12
C PRO A 299 -8.85 -4.85 -1.21
N PRO A 300 -9.53 -4.61 -0.06
CA PRO A 300 -10.78 -3.87 -0.01
C PRO A 300 -10.65 -2.46 -0.59
N GLY A 301 -11.73 -1.95 -1.21
CA GLY A 301 -11.80 -0.61 -1.77
C GLY A 301 -11.29 -0.48 -3.21
N ILE A 302 -10.87 -1.57 -3.83
CA ILE A 302 -10.46 -1.61 -5.24
C ILE A 302 -11.63 -2.08 -6.10
N GLU A 303 -11.92 -1.35 -7.19
CA GLU A 303 -12.92 -1.73 -8.15
C GLU A 303 -12.57 -3.05 -8.85
N GLY A 304 -13.56 -3.89 -9.10
CA GLY A 304 -13.38 -5.22 -9.72
C GLY A 304 -12.94 -6.31 -8.73
N ARG A 305 -12.89 -6.02 -7.40
CA ARG A 305 -12.65 -7.04 -6.38
C ARG A 305 -13.81 -8.03 -6.31
N LEU A 306 -13.48 -9.32 -6.15
CA LEU A 306 -14.45 -10.40 -5.95
C LEU A 306 -14.87 -10.45 -4.46
N GLU A 307 -16.17 -10.25 -4.20
CA GLU A 307 -16.73 -10.15 -2.83
C GLU A 307 -17.30 -11.46 -2.27
N THR A 308 -17.12 -12.59 -2.98
CA THR A 308 -17.61 -13.88 -2.51
C THR A 308 -16.63 -14.52 -1.51
N PRO A 309 -17.09 -15.32 -0.53
CA PRO A 309 -16.21 -16.03 0.38
C PRO A 309 -15.21 -16.94 -0.35
N PHE A 310 -13.99 -17.01 0.17
CA PHE A 310 -12.95 -17.86 -0.42
C PHE A 310 -13.27 -19.35 -0.15
N GLN A 311 -13.38 -20.13 -1.23
CA GLN A 311 -13.79 -21.54 -1.14
C GLN A 311 -12.79 -22.45 -0.43
N TYR A 312 -11.52 -22.06 -0.31
CA TYR A 312 -10.47 -22.76 0.44
C TYR A 312 -10.05 -21.98 1.69
N GLY A 313 -10.95 -21.15 2.25
CA GLY A 313 -10.78 -20.56 3.57
C GLY A 313 -10.71 -21.63 4.67
N PHE A 314 -10.35 -21.23 5.89
CA PHE A 314 -10.07 -22.13 7.00
C PHE A 314 -11.19 -23.16 7.24
N ASP A 315 -10.85 -24.41 7.01
CA ASP A 315 -11.67 -25.59 7.30
C ASP A 315 -10.73 -26.80 7.47
N LEU A 316 -10.46 -27.17 8.72
CA LEU A 316 -9.49 -28.22 9.04
C LEU A 316 -9.90 -29.61 8.49
N GLU A 317 -11.19 -29.93 8.49
CA GLU A 317 -11.66 -31.21 7.95
C GLU A 317 -11.56 -31.26 6.42
N LYS A 318 -11.84 -30.14 5.75
CA LYS A 318 -11.58 -29.99 4.32
C LYS A 318 -10.09 -30.08 4.02
N ALA A 319 -9.24 -29.45 4.82
CA ALA A 319 -7.79 -29.51 4.66
C ALA A 319 -7.25 -30.96 4.77
N LYS A 320 -7.75 -31.75 5.75
CA LYS A 320 -7.40 -33.17 5.92
C LYS A 320 -7.84 -34.02 4.72
N ARG A 321 -9.01 -33.77 4.15
CA ARG A 321 -9.44 -34.45 2.91
C ARG A 321 -8.55 -34.08 1.73
N LEU A 322 -8.29 -32.79 1.53
CA LEU A 322 -7.50 -32.28 0.42
C LEU A 322 -6.04 -32.74 0.46
N ILE A 323 -5.42 -32.85 1.67
CA ILE A 323 -4.06 -33.36 1.80
C ILE A 323 -3.97 -34.86 1.45
N ALA A 324 -5.01 -35.63 1.77
CA ALA A 324 -5.10 -37.02 1.36
C ALA A 324 -5.31 -37.14 -0.16
N GLU A 325 -6.17 -36.33 -0.78
CA GLU A 325 -6.36 -36.25 -2.24
C GLU A 325 -5.09 -35.77 -2.96
N ALA A 326 -4.26 -34.97 -2.28
CA ALA A 326 -2.97 -34.52 -2.76
C ALA A 326 -1.89 -35.64 -2.79
N GLY A 327 -2.22 -36.83 -2.26
CA GLY A 327 -1.32 -37.96 -2.19
C GLY A 327 -0.56 -38.09 -0.85
N TYR A 328 -0.91 -37.30 0.17
CA TYR A 328 -0.24 -37.30 1.48
C TYR A 328 -1.22 -37.53 2.63
N PRO A 329 -1.90 -38.68 2.72
CA PRO A 329 -2.84 -38.93 3.81
C PRO A 329 -2.15 -38.75 5.17
N ASN A 330 -2.73 -37.92 6.05
CA ASN A 330 -2.15 -37.51 7.34
C ASN A 330 -0.74 -36.85 7.20
N GLY A 331 -0.44 -36.23 6.06
CA GLY A 331 0.86 -35.64 5.79
C GLY A 331 1.98 -36.64 5.50
N ILE A 332 1.67 -37.89 5.22
CA ILE A 332 2.64 -38.97 4.96
C ILE A 332 2.64 -39.33 3.46
N ASP A 333 3.80 -39.41 2.85
CA ASP A 333 3.98 -39.99 1.53
C ASP A 333 3.86 -41.52 1.60
N PRO A 334 2.83 -42.15 1.00
CA PRO A 334 2.61 -43.55 1.11
C PRO A 334 3.72 -44.40 0.46
N SER A 335 4.44 -43.84 -0.51
CA SER A 335 5.50 -44.57 -1.26
C SER A 335 6.79 -44.70 -0.45
N THR A 336 7.05 -43.70 0.42
CA THR A 336 8.30 -43.65 1.21
C THR A 336 8.05 -43.84 2.70
N GLY A 337 6.82 -43.76 3.17
CA GLY A 337 6.45 -43.73 4.60
C GLY A 337 6.95 -42.47 5.34
N ARG A 338 7.46 -41.49 4.63
CA ARG A 338 8.04 -40.29 5.22
C ARG A 338 6.99 -39.17 5.29
N ARG A 339 7.13 -38.35 6.32
CA ARG A 339 6.32 -37.15 6.50
C ARG A 339 6.67 -36.11 5.42
N LEU A 340 5.66 -35.43 4.87
CA LEU A 340 5.84 -34.28 4.00
C LEU A 340 6.47 -33.13 4.79
N VAL A 341 7.62 -32.66 4.29
CA VAL A 341 8.34 -31.51 4.83
C VAL A 341 8.37 -30.43 3.77
N LEU A 342 7.93 -29.23 4.12
CA LEU A 342 7.98 -28.05 3.27
C LEU A 342 8.86 -26.99 3.93
N THR A 343 9.45 -26.11 3.12
CA THR A 343 10.30 -25.02 3.61
C THR A 343 9.69 -23.68 3.26
N LEU A 344 9.46 -22.83 4.29
CA LEU A 344 9.05 -21.44 4.13
C LEU A 344 10.25 -20.52 4.31
N THR A 345 10.60 -19.78 3.27
CA THR A 345 11.67 -18.78 3.30
C THR A 345 11.12 -17.39 3.56
N ILE A 346 11.72 -16.65 4.49
CA ILE A 346 11.31 -15.32 4.95
C ILE A 346 12.49 -14.35 4.83
N GLY A 347 12.25 -13.18 4.25
CA GLY A 347 13.27 -12.20 3.89
C GLY A 347 13.85 -11.35 5.04
N ARG A 348 13.54 -11.67 6.31
CA ARG A 348 14.10 -10.98 7.49
C ARG A 348 13.97 -11.85 8.74
N ALA A 349 15.01 -11.94 9.52
CA ALA A 349 15.05 -12.71 10.76
C ALA A 349 14.66 -11.85 11.99
N SER A 350 13.52 -11.15 11.97
CA SER A 350 12.98 -10.47 13.14
C SER A 350 12.24 -11.44 14.06
N GLN A 351 12.00 -11.03 15.30
CA GLN A 351 11.21 -11.82 16.26
C GLN A 351 9.79 -12.05 15.72
N ASP A 352 9.10 -11.01 15.25
CA ASP A 352 7.77 -11.11 14.67
C ASP A 352 7.70 -12.10 13.50
N ASN A 353 8.73 -12.11 12.65
CA ASN A 353 8.80 -13.04 11.54
C ASN A 353 9.02 -14.48 11.97
N ARG A 354 9.75 -14.70 13.08
CA ARG A 354 9.90 -16.05 13.68
C ARG A 354 8.60 -16.52 14.28
N GLU A 355 7.99 -15.72 15.16
CA GLU A 355 6.74 -16.05 15.84
C GLU A 355 5.60 -16.31 14.83
N SER A 356 5.44 -15.44 13.84
CA SER A 356 4.42 -15.64 12.81
C SER A 356 4.70 -16.84 11.90
N GLY A 357 5.98 -17.14 11.62
CA GLY A 357 6.37 -18.35 10.90
C GLY A 357 6.07 -19.62 11.69
N GLU A 358 6.37 -19.64 12.98
CA GLU A 358 6.06 -20.75 13.90
C GLU A 358 4.54 -20.96 14.04
N LEU A 359 3.77 -19.87 14.03
CA LEU A 359 2.30 -19.95 14.04
C LEU A 359 1.80 -20.63 12.75
N VAL A 360 2.32 -20.28 11.57
CA VAL A 360 1.97 -20.95 10.31
C VAL A 360 2.39 -22.44 10.36
N ALA A 361 3.57 -22.75 10.90
CA ALA A 361 4.02 -24.13 11.07
C ALA A 361 3.03 -24.94 11.95
N SER A 362 2.49 -24.32 13.00
CA SER A 362 1.48 -24.96 13.87
C SER A 362 0.16 -25.26 13.14
N PHE A 363 -0.22 -24.43 12.14
CA PHE A 363 -1.41 -24.69 11.33
C PHE A 363 -1.23 -25.92 10.44
N PHE A 364 -0.08 -26.07 9.81
CA PHE A 364 0.20 -27.19 8.92
C PHE A 364 0.47 -28.51 9.69
N GLU A 365 0.95 -28.40 10.94
CA GLU A 365 1.07 -29.55 11.84
C GLU A 365 -0.27 -30.26 12.05
N LYS A 366 -1.40 -29.50 12.09
CA LYS A 366 -2.75 -30.05 12.28
C LYS A 366 -3.20 -30.98 11.13
N ILE A 367 -2.55 -30.90 9.98
CA ILE A 367 -2.79 -31.77 8.80
C ILE A 367 -1.62 -32.70 8.52
N GLY A 368 -0.67 -32.82 9.44
CA GLY A 368 0.46 -33.73 9.37
C GLY A 368 1.66 -33.20 8.56
N VAL A 369 1.62 -32.01 8.02
CA VAL A 369 2.72 -31.41 7.26
C VAL A 369 3.71 -30.72 8.20
N LYS A 370 5.01 -31.01 8.05
CA LYS A 370 6.08 -30.29 8.75
C LYS A 370 6.48 -29.06 7.92
N LEU A 371 6.47 -27.87 8.54
CA LEU A 371 7.00 -26.64 7.93
C LEU A 371 8.33 -26.28 8.59
N GLU A 372 9.39 -26.20 7.79
CA GLU A 372 10.70 -25.69 8.21
C GLU A 372 10.83 -24.23 7.82
N LEU A 373 11.40 -23.40 8.72
CA LEU A 373 11.56 -21.97 8.50
C LEU A 373 13.01 -21.67 8.10
N ALA A 374 13.18 -20.95 7.00
CA ALA A 374 14.46 -20.45 6.53
C ALA A 374 14.44 -18.91 6.52
N PHE A 375 15.48 -18.28 7.05
CA PHE A 375 15.59 -16.82 7.09
C PHE A 375 16.79 -16.36 6.28
N GLN A 376 16.59 -15.31 5.48
CA GLN A 376 17.61 -14.70 4.64
C GLN A 376 17.60 -13.17 4.84
N THR A 377 18.68 -12.48 4.47
CA THR A 377 18.63 -11.03 4.29
C THR A 377 17.70 -10.68 3.11
N TRP A 378 17.16 -9.47 3.08
CA TRP A 378 16.19 -9.09 2.04
C TRP A 378 16.74 -9.29 0.62
N ASP A 379 17.96 -8.83 0.36
CA ASP A 379 18.58 -8.95 -0.98
C ASP A 379 18.81 -10.42 -1.38
N ALA A 380 19.29 -11.25 -0.46
CA ALA A 380 19.48 -12.69 -0.70
C ALA A 380 18.15 -13.40 -0.92
N PHE A 381 17.12 -13.00 -0.17
CA PHE A 381 15.77 -13.52 -0.31
C PHE A 381 15.18 -13.19 -1.69
N LEU A 382 15.18 -11.92 -2.12
CA LEU A 382 14.69 -11.54 -3.44
C LEU A 382 15.43 -12.27 -4.55
N LYS A 383 16.76 -12.38 -4.44
CA LYS A 383 17.56 -13.15 -5.39
C LYS A 383 17.13 -14.62 -5.42
N SER A 384 16.93 -15.24 -4.24
CA SER A 384 16.50 -16.65 -4.15
C SER A 384 15.11 -16.88 -4.72
N VAL A 385 14.17 -15.95 -4.49
CA VAL A 385 12.82 -15.98 -5.09
C VAL A 385 12.92 -15.87 -6.62
N ASN A 386 13.63 -14.87 -7.14
CA ASN A 386 13.76 -14.63 -8.58
C ASN A 386 14.44 -15.81 -9.32
N GLU A 387 15.40 -16.46 -8.68
CA GLU A 387 16.07 -17.64 -9.23
C GLU A 387 15.30 -18.95 -9.01
N GLY A 388 14.17 -18.92 -8.30
CA GLY A 388 13.32 -20.09 -8.00
C GLY A 388 13.98 -21.11 -7.07
N ARG A 389 14.85 -20.66 -6.18
CA ARG A 389 15.56 -21.50 -5.20
C ARG A 389 14.84 -21.65 -3.87
N VAL A 390 13.63 -21.10 -3.74
CA VAL A 390 12.76 -21.23 -2.59
C VAL A 390 11.58 -22.13 -2.93
N GLN A 391 11.01 -22.83 -1.96
CA GLN A 391 9.83 -23.68 -2.16
C GLN A 391 8.54 -22.90 -1.85
N LEU A 392 8.42 -22.40 -0.62
CA LEU A 392 7.43 -21.41 -0.21
C LEU A 392 8.16 -20.14 0.22
N PHE A 393 7.56 -18.99 -0.01
CA PHE A 393 8.16 -17.72 0.39
C PHE A 393 7.06 -16.72 0.85
N ARG A 394 7.37 -15.92 1.88
CA ARG A 394 6.45 -14.90 2.38
C ARG A 394 6.89 -13.52 1.91
N ILE A 395 6.00 -12.85 1.21
CA ILE A 395 6.21 -11.51 0.66
C ILE A 395 4.87 -10.76 0.61
N GLY A 396 4.89 -9.48 0.34
CA GLY A 396 3.71 -8.67 0.07
C GLY A 396 3.87 -7.85 -1.21
N TRP A 397 2.75 -7.34 -1.69
CA TRP A 397 2.69 -6.36 -2.76
C TRP A 397 1.96 -5.13 -2.25
N VAL A 398 2.56 -3.95 -2.45
CA VAL A 398 1.93 -2.65 -2.19
C VAL A 398 1.47 -2.10 -3.53
N GLY A 399 0.20 -1.77 -3.64
CA GLY A 399 -0.37 -1.25 -4.88
C GLY A 399 0.11 0.16 -5.18
N ASP A 400 0.52 0.40 -6.41
CA ASP A 400 0.95 1.72 -6.89
C ASP A 400 -0.25 2.63 -7.23
N TYR A 401 -1.36 2.01 -7.64
CA TYR A 401 -2.63 2.66 -7.98
C TYR A 401 -3.80 1.70 -7.71
N PRO A 402 -5.02 2.24 -7.46
CA PRO A 402 -6.19 1.46 -7.04
C PRO A 402 -6.93 0.84 -8.22
N ASP A 403 -6.28 -0.04 -8.95
CA ASP A 403 -6.86 -0.81 -10.05
C ASP A 403 -6.58 -2.30 -9.86
N ALA A 404 -7.55 -3.16 -10.17
CA ALA A 404 -7.42 -4.61 -10.08
C ALA A 404 -6.22 -5.14 -10.89
N GLN A 405 -5.89 -4.46 -11.99
CA GLN A 405 -4.73 -4.77 -12.83
C GLN A 405 -3.43 -4.79 -12.00
N ASN A 406 -3.26 -3.85 -11.06
CA ASN A 406 -2.04 -3.74 -10.25
C ASN A 406 -1.76 -4.99 -9.40
N PHE A 407 -2.79 -5.70 -9.01
CA PHE A 407 -2.71 -6.94 -8.23
C PHE A 407 -2.74 -8.20 -9.12
N LEU A 408 -3.54 -8.20 -10.17
CA LEU A 408 -3.68 -9.37 -11.04
C LEU A 408 -2.50 -9.56 -11.99
N GLN A 409 -1.73 -8.52 -12.30
CA GLN A 409 -0.47 -8.65 -13.04
C GLN A 409 0.53 -9.61 -12.38
N LEU A 410 0.40 -9.85 -11.07
CA LEU A 410 1.26 -10.72 -10.27
C LEU A 410 1.07 -12.21 -10.62
N PHE A 411 0.07 -12.53 -11.44
CA PHE A 411 -0.23 -13.89 -11.89
C PHE A 411 -0.07 -14.08 -13.40
N HIS A 412 0.08 -12.98 -14.16
CA HIS A 412 0.22 -13.07 -15.62
C HIS A 412 1.56 -13.71 -16.02
N SER A 413 1.52 -14.66 -16.95
CA SER A 413 2.70 -15.47 -17.33
C SER A 413 3.84 -14.65 -17.96
N LYS A 414 3.54 -13.51 -18.61
CA LYS A 414 4.54 -12.58 -19.15
C LYS A 414 5.38 -11.89 -18.08
N ASN A 415 4.88 -11.87 -16.85
CA ASN A 415 5.47 -11.16 -15.70
C ASN A 415 6.24 -12.09 -14.75
N LYS A 416 6.58 -13.31 -15.18
CA LYS A 416 7.38 -14.25 -14.38
C LYS A 416 8.71 -13.64 -13.92
N SER A 417 9.27 -14.24 -12.89
CA SER A 417 10.57 -13.83 -12.34
C SER A 417 11.62 -13.60 -13.45
N PRO A 418 12.41 -12.49 -13.38
CA PRO A 418 12.50 -11.52 -12.28
C PRO A 418 11.40 -10.45 -12.25
N GLY A 419 10.32 -10.60 -13.01
CA GLY A 419 9.13 -9.76 -12.94
C GLY A 419 8.28 -10.02 -11.68
N PRO A 420 7.17 -9.29 -11.49
CA PRO A 420 6.39 -9.34 -10.27
C PRO A 420 5.59 -10.63 -10.02
N ASN A 421 5.46 -11.53 -11.00
CA ASN A 421 4.91 -12.87 -10.79
C ASN A 421 5.97 -13.80 -10.18
N HIS A 422 6.26 -13.59 -8.91
CA HIS A 422 7.30 -14.30 -8.18
C HIS A 422 7.05 -15.81 -8.01
N THR A 423 5.82 -16.26 -8.19
CA THR A 423 5.48 -17.70 -8.14
C THR A 423 5.76 -18.44 -9.43
N ASP A 424 6.00 -17.72 -10.53
CA ASP A 424 6.06 -18.26 -11.89
C ASP A 424 4.77 -19.01 -12.31
N TYR A 425 3.62 -18.57 -11.75
CA TYR A 425 2.32 -19.10 -12.11
C TYR A 425 2.06 -18.93 -13.61
N VAL A 426 1.47 -19.95 -14.23
CA VAL A 426 1.10 -19.96 -15.63
C VAL A 426 -0.29 -20.60 -15.77
N ASN A 427 -1.21 -19.85 -16.31
CA ASN A 427 -2.52 -20.32 -16.71
C ASN A 427 -2.93 -19.57 -17.99
N PRO A 428 -2.99 -20.23 -19.17
CA PRO A 428 -3.34 -19.56 -20.42
C PRO A 428 -4.76 -18.97 -20.43
N GLU A 429 -5.70 -19.54 -19.68
CA GLU A 429 -7.08 -19.00 -19.56
C GLU A 429 -7.06 -17.71 -18.74
N PHE A 430 -6.27 -17.67 -17.66
CA PHE A 430 -6.06 -16.47 -16.90
C PHE A 430 -5.43 -15.36 -17.76
N ASP A 431 -4.36 -15.69 -18.50
CA ASP A 431 -3.70 -14.72 -19.37
C ASP A 431 -4.65 -14.14 -20.41
N ALA A 432 -5.51 -14.99 -21.01
CA ALA A 432 -6.52 -14.55 -21.97
C ALA A 432 -7.58 -13.63 -21.34
N GLU A 433 -8.11 -13.98 -20.16
CA GLU A 433 -9.08 -13.13 -19.44
C GLU A 433 -8.45 -11.81 -19.00
N TYR A 434 -7.20 -11.83 -18.57
CA TYR A 434 -6.44 -10.63 -18.21
C TYR A 434 -6.27 -9.69 -19.43
N ASP A 435 -5.88 -10.23 -20.58
CA ASP A 435 -5.71 -9.46 -21.82
C ASP A 435 -7.08 -8.91 -22.31
N LEU A 436 -8.18 -9.67 -22.15
CA LEU A 436 -9.54 -9.19 -22.44
C LEU A 436 -9.95 -8.03 -21.52
N ALA A 437 -9.63 -8.11 -20.24
CA ALA A 437 -9.89 -7.00 -19.31
C ALA A 437 -9.16 -5.72 -19.72
N LEU A 438 -7.90 -5.83 -20.16
CA LEU A 438 -7.15 -4.67 -20.66
C LEU A 438 -7.74 -4.09 -21.95
N ALA A 439 -8.35 -4.93 -22.78
CA ALA A 439 -8.96 -4.54 -24.05
C ALA A 439 -10.41 -4.04 -23.92
N ALA A 440 -11.06 -4.28 -22.77
CA ALA A 440 -12.47 -3.95 -22.52
C ALA A 440 -12.80 -2.49 -22.81
N ASN A 441 -14.02 -2.23 -23.29
CA ASN A 441 -14.47 -0.88 -23.65
C ASN A 441 -15.16 -0.17 -22.48
N THR A 442 -15.73 -0.93 -21.54
CA THR A 442 -16.43 -0.40 -20.37
C THR A 442 -15.87 -0.94 -19.08
N ALA A 443 -16.10 -0.25 -17.97
CA ALA A 443 -15.69 -0.70 -16.65
C ALA A 443 -16.42 -2.00 -16.26
N GLU A 444 -17.70 -2.13 -16.61
CA GLU A 444 -18.50 -3.32 -16.33
C GLU A 444 -17.93 -4.56 -17.02
N GLU A 445 -17.62 -4.46 -18.33
CA GLU A 445 -16.97 -5.53 -19.08
C GLU A 445 -15.62 -5.90 -18.48
N ARG A 446 -14.80 -4.90 -18.19
CA ARG A 446 -13.48 -5.09 -17.54
C ARG A 446 -13.59 -5.80 -16.21
N ASN A 447 -14.55 -5.40 -15.36
CA ASN A 447 -14.73 -5.98 -14.04
C ASN A 447 -15.19 -7.46 -14.11
N LEU A 448 -15.98 -7.84 -15.10
CA LEU A 448 -16.34 -9.25 -15.33
C LEU A 448 -15.10 -10.11 -15.59
N HIS A 449 -14.18 -9.64 -16.42
CA HIS A 449 -12.92 -10.34 -16.68
C HIS A 449 -12.01 -10.37 -15.44
N TRP A 450 -11.93 -9.27 -14.66
CA TRP A 450 -11.18 -9.26 -13.39
C TRP A 450 -11.74 -10.25 -12.37
N ILE A 451 -13.06 -10.41 -12.29
CA ILE A 451 -13.71 -11.42 -11.43
C ILE A 451 -13.30 -12.82 -11.84
N ARG A 452 -13.35 -13.15 -13.16
CA ARG A 452 -12.92 -14.47 -13.67
C ARG A 452 -11.45 -14.75 -13.39
N CYS A 453 -10.58 -13.75 -13.56
CA CYS A 453 -9.17 -13.85 -13.17
C CYS A 453 -9.01 -14.25 -11.71
N GLN A 454 -9.74 -13.61 -10.79
CA GLN A 454 -9.69 -13.91 -9.35
C GLN A 454 -10.24 -15.30 -9.04
N GLU A 455 -11.33 -15.74 -9.70
CA GLU A 455 -11.87 -17.09 -9.54
C GLU A 455 -10.83 -18.16 -9.91
N MET A 456 -10.10 -18.00 -11.03
CA MET A 456 -9.03 -18.92 -11.44
C MET A 456 -7.89 -18.94 -10.43
N VAL A 457 -7.41 -17.78 -10.00
CA VAL A 457 -6.33 -17.66 -9.02
C VAL A 457 -6.72 -18.29 -7.68
N ARG A 458 -7.97 -18.09 -7.25
CA ARG A 458 -8.50 -18.69 -6.02
C ARG A 458 -8.68 -20.19 -6.14
N GLU A 459 -9.03 -20.72 -7.33
CA GLU A 459 -9.12 -22.17 -7.58
C GLU A 459 -7.74 -22.81 -7.64
N ASP A 460 -6.77 -22.20 -8.33
CA ASP A 460 -5.44 -22.76 -8.52
C ASP A 460 -4.53 -22.60 -7.28
N CYS A 461 -4.87 -21.67 -6.38
CA CYS A 461 -4.14 -21.38 -5.14
C CYS A 461 -2.63 -21.23 -5.37
N PRO A 462 -2.15 -20.32 -6.24
CA PRO A 462 -0.72 -20.04 -6.34
C PRO A 462 -0.15 -19.36 -5.08
N TRP A 463 -1.03 -18.83 -4.23
CA TRP A 463 -0.74 -18.23 -2.95
C TRP A 463 -1.59 -18.83 -1.83
N ILE A 464 -1.10 -18.73 -0.59
CA ILE A 464 -1.95 -18.62 0.58
C ILE A 464 -2.19 -17.11 0.76
N PHE A 465 -3.43 -16.67 0.63
CA PHE A 465 -3.83 -15.29 0.84
C PHE A 465 -3.86 -15.04 2.35
N THR A 466 -2.85 -14.38 2.91
CA THR A 466 -2.76 -14.28 4.38
C THR A 466 -3.59 -13.13 4.93
N HIS A 467 -3.29 -11.91 4.51
CA HIS A 467 -4.00 -10.72 5.01
C HIS A 467 -3.74 -9.48 4.15
N PHE A 468 -4.59 -8.49 4.33
CA PHE A 468 -4.37 -7.09 4.00
C PHE A 468 -4.03 -6.34 5.29
N ASN A 469 -3.07 -5.43 5.26
CA ASN A 469 -2.74 -4.61 6.43
C ASN A 469 -3.82 -3.55 6.68
N LYS A 470 -3.85 -3.04 7.91
CA LYS A 470 -4.54 -1.81 8.27
C LYS A 470 -3.53 -0.74 8.65
N SER A 471 -3.74 0.47 8.18
CA SER A 471 -3.09 1.65 8.76
C SER A 471 -3.88 2.08 9.99
N ASN A 472 -3.19 2.21 11.12
CA ASN A 472 -3.79 2.57 12.39
C ASN A 472 -3.12 3.88 12.86
N SER A 473 -3.76 5.00 12.55
CA SER A 473 -3.25 6.32 12.88
C SER A 473 -4.02 6.97 14.02
N LEU A 474 -3.34 7.85 14.74
CA LEU A 474 -3.93 8.67 15.80
C LEU A 474 -3.84 10.15 15.44
N THR A 475 -4.92 10.88 15.69
CA THR A 475 -4.97 12.33 15.60
C THR A 475 -5.27 12.96 16.96
N ARG A 476 -4.69 14.14 17.20
CA ARG A 476 -5.06 14.96 18.34
C ARG A 476 -6.30 15.79 18.05
N PRO A 477 -7.01 16.29 19.08
CA PRO A 477 -8.19 17.13 18.91
C PRO A 477 -7.90 18.45 18.18
N THR A 478 -6.63 18.86 18.09
CA THR A 478 -6.17 20.00 17.28
C THR A 478 -6.37 19.82 15.79
N VAL A 479 -6.54 18.57 15.32
CA VAL A 479 -6.69 18.21 13.90
C VAL A 479 -8.16 17.98 13.59
N GLY A 480 -8.73 18.81 12.74
CA GLY A 480 -10.07 18.61 12.19
C GLY A 480 -10.04 18.18 10.74
N ASN A 481 -11.16 17.66 10.27
CA ASN A 481 -11.36 17.23 8.89
C ASN A 481 -10.28 16.24 8.40
N TYR A 482 -9.80 15.38 9.32
CA TYR A 482 -8.91 14.28 8.94
C TYR A 482 -9.74 13.13 8.40
N ILE A 483 -9.48 12.76 7.14
CA ILE A 483 -10.08 11.59 6.51
C ILE A 483 -8.94 10.62 6.19
N PRO A 484 -8.92 9.43 6.80
CA PRO A 484 -7.85 8.49 6.57
C PRO A 484 -7.89 7.96 5.13
N SER A 485 -6.75 8.00 4.44
CA SER A 485 -6.61 7.51 3.07
C SER A 485 -5.20 6.95 2.84
N VAL A 486 -5.08 5.92 2.01
CA VAL A 486 -3.78 5.39 1.58
C VAL A 486 -3.05 6.36 0.63
N PHE A 487 -3.79 7.29 0.03
CA PHE A 487 -3.26 8.35 -0.85
C PHE A 487 -3.10 9.69 -0.15
N SER A 488 -2.87 9.70 1.15
CA SER A 488 -2.79 10.93 1.97
C SER A 488 -1.56 11.81 1.72
N TYR A 489 -1.13 11.94 0.46
CA TYR A 489 0.00 12.76 0.08
C TYR A 489 -0.45 14.21 -0.17
N GLY A 490 0.07 15.16 0.61
CA GLY A 490 -0.29 16.57 0.51
C GLY A 490 -1.68 16.92 1.05
N TYR A 491 -2.36 15.99 1.75
CA TYR A 491 -3.71 16.20 2.29
C TYR A 491 -3.73 17.08 3.53
N GLU A 492 -2.58 17.40 4.09
CA GLU A 492 -2.43 18.38 5.16
C GLU A 492 -3.06 19.75 4.78
N GLN A 493 -3.17 20.04 3.48
CA GLN A 493 -3.88 21.23 2.98
C GLN A 493 -5.38 21.25 3.34
N PHE A 494 -6.01 20.09 3.50
CA PHE A 494 -7.44 19.93 3.76
C PHE A 494 -7.76 19.84 5.26
N TYR A 495 -6.75 19.57 6.12
CA TYR A 495 -6.98 19.47 7.56
C TYR A 495 -7.32 20.84 8.15
N GLU A 496 -8.13 20.82 9.19
CA GLU A 496 -8.56 22.01 9.92
C GLU A 496 -7.81 22.12 11.23
N ALA A 497 -7.33 23.32 11.52
CA ALA A 497 -6.77 23.66 12.83
C ALA A 497 -7.90 23.97 13.80
N LYS A 498 -8.07 23.15 14.83
CA LYS A 498 -9.07 23.35 15.87
C LYS A 498 -8.44 23.91 17.14
N GLU A 499 -9.09 24.88 17.76
CA GLU A 499 -8.75 25.31 19.11
C GLU A 499 -9.25 24.26 20.10
N VAL A 500 -8.34 23.74 20.92
CA VAL A 500 -8.69 22.84 22.03
C VAL A 500 -9.03 23.73 23.22
N LYS A 501 -10.31 23.72 23.62
CA LYS A 501 -10.79 24.45 24.77
C LYS A 501 -10.45 23.78 26.09
#